data_1539f7de6427b3a729401f036fa6c5a9
#
_entry.id   1539f7de6427b3a729401f036fa6c5a9
#
_cell.length_a   1.000
_cell.length_b   1.000
_cell.length_c   1.000
_cell.angle_alpha   90.00
_cell.angle_beta   90.00
_cell.angle_gamma   90.00
#
_symmetry.space_group_name_H-M   'P 1'
#
loop_
_entity.id
_entity.type
_entity.pdbx_description
1 polymer ?
#
loop_
_entity_poly.entity_id
_entity_poly.type
_entity_poly.pdbx_seq_one_letter_code
_entity_poly.pdbx_strand_id
1 'polypeptide(L)'
;LDVMDTVPSADSKTFESDSSVVPYNKAGSVIQTFTIPSDLEHWKTSTEEGQLRRQALSMAIDRQAICDKVLNGLGTPAVEFTSPKTPGYSDSLKGNENLKYNKKKAKELWEKANAISPWTSDDKLTFAYNADGGHETTYTAVVNSINNTLGSEVAATNPYPTFNDYRTAVSDRKVQGAFRSGWQPDYPSAENSLVA
;
A
#
# COMPACT_ATOMS: atom_id res chain seq x y z
N LEU A 1 1.93 -31.88 7.63
CA LEU A 1 2.59 -30.75 6.96
C LEU A 1 3.84 -30.40 7.77
N ASP A 2 5.03 -30.57 7.18
CA ASP A 2 6.30 -30.38 7.92
C ASP A 2 6.80 -28.92 7.87
N VAL A 3 6.43 -28.18 6.83
CA VAL A 3 6.77 -26.76 6.64
C VAL A 3 5.57 -26.01 6.04
N MET A 4 5.32 -24.81 6.53
CA MET A 4 4.34 -23.87 6.01
C MET A 4 5.03 -22.54 5.73
N ASP A 5 5.02 -22.07 4.50
CA ASP A 5 5.73 -20.86 4.06
C ASP A 5 4.87 -19.57 4.14
N THR A 6 3.56 -19.75 4.24
CA THR A 6 2.62 -18.61 4.32
C THR A 6 1.65 -18.82 5.49
N VAL A 7 1.83 -18.05 6.53
CA VAL A 7 0.95 -18.03 7.71
C VAL A 7 0.12 -16.74 7.68
N PRO A 8 -1.23 -16.83 7.71
CA PRO A 8 -2.06 -15.64 7.85
C PRO A 8 -1.66 -14.84 9.09
N SER A 9 -1.57 -13.51 8.96
CA SER A 9 -1.14 -12.65 10.08
C SER A 9 -2.04 -12.80 11.32
N ALA A 10 -3.33 -13.09 11.13
CA ALA A 10 -4.28 -13.34 12.22
C ALA A 10 -3.89 -14.55 13.09
N ASP A 11 -3.27 -15.56 12.49
CA ASP A 11 -2.94 -16.83 13.15
C ASP A 11 -1.51 -16.87 13.69
N SER A 12 -0.67 -15.89 13.37
CA SER A 12 0.76 -15.87 13.71
C SER A 12 1.04 -16.08 15.20
N LYS A 13 0.28 -15.40 16.07
CA LYS A 13 0.42 -15.51 17.52
C LYS A 13 0.05 -16.89 18.07
N THR A 14 -0.89 -17.57 17.42
CA THR A 14 -1.28 -18.94 17.80
C THR A 14 -0.10 -19.88 17.55
N PHE A 15 0.53 -19.77 16.39
CA PHE A 15 1.71 -20.57 16.04
C PHE A 15 2.94 -20.21 16.87
N GLU A 16 3.15 -18.93 17.20
CA GLU A 16 4.24 -18.49 18.08
C GLU A 16 4.12 -19.06 19.51
N SER A 17 2.92 -19.34 19.97
CA SER A 17 2.65 -19.90 21.29
C SER A 17 2.66 -21.44 21.33
N ASP A 18 2.67 -22.12 20.19
CA ASP A 18 2.69 -23.58 20.09
C ASP A 18 4.12 -24.13 20.17
N SER A 19 4.44 -24.83 21.25
CA SER A 19 5.76 -25.40 21.47
C SER A 19 6.16 -26.52 20.51
N SER A 20 5.23 -27.04 19.72
CA SER A 20 5.49 -28.04 18.66
C SER A 20 5.91 -27.40 17.34
N VAL A 21 5.82 -26.08 17.21
CA VAL A 21 6.14 -25.32 16.02
C VAL A 21 7.36 -24.43 16.24
N VAL A 22 8.20 -24.30 15.23
CA VAL A 22 9.31 -23.33 15.21
C VAL A 22 8.94 -22.16 14.30
N PRO A 23 8.47 -21.04 14.85
CA PRO A 23 8.14 -19.86 14.05
C PRO A 23 9.42 -19.20 13.54
N TYR A 24 9.42 -18.86 12.24
CA TYR A 24 10.53 -18.19 11.59
C TYR A 24 10.03 -16.99 10.80
N ASN A 25 10.22 -15.79 11.32
CA ASN A 25 9.88 -14.56 10.65
C ASN A 25 11.10 -13.66 10.50
N LYS A 26 11.49 -13.37 9.26
CA LYS A 26 12.57 -12.41 8.94
C LYS A 26 12.16 -11.53 7.76
N ALA A 27 12.67 -10.30 7.76
CA ALA A 27 12.52 -9.40 6.64
C ALA A 27 13.06 -10.03 5.35
N GLY A 28 12.20 -10.13 4.35
CA GLY A 28 12.51 -10.62 3.01
C GLY A 28 12.73 -9.49 2.01
N SER A 29 12.79 -9.85 0.73
CA SER A 29 12.92 -8.90 -0.38
C SER A 29 11.58 -8.38 -0.91
N VAL A 30 10.44 -8.89 -0.43
CA VAL A 30 9.11 -8.52 -0.89
C VAL A 30 8.74 -7.12 -0.41
N ILE A 31 8.26 -6.29 -1.34
CA ILE A 31 7.64 -4.99 -1.05
C ILE A 31 6.17 -5.06 -1.42
N GLN A 32 5.29 -4.65 -0.50
CA GLN A 32 3.86 -4.46 -0.77
C GLN A 32 3.58 -2.98 -1.01
N THR A 33 3.05 -2.67 -2.18
CA THR A 33 2.71 -1.31 -2.60
C THR A 33 1.31 -1.28 -3.23
N PHE A 34 0.86 -0.10 -3.58
CA PHE A 34 -0.23 0.11 -4.53
C PHE A 34 0.19 1.16 -5.56
N THR A 35 -0.36 1.05 -6.75
CA THR A 35 -0.13 1.99 -7.84
C THR A 35 -1.40 2.78 -8.10
N ILE A 36 -1.27 4.09 -8.28
CA ILE A 36 -2.31 4.97 -8.81
C ILE A 36 -1.88 5.31 -10.25
N PRO A 37 -2.68 5.02 -11.28
CA PRO A 37 -2.33 5.36 -12.66
C PRO A 37 -1.94 6.82 -12.79
N SER A 38 -0.93 7.10 -13.62
CA SER A 38 -0.37 8.45 -13.78
C SER A 38 -1.31 9.42 -14.50
N ASP A 39 -2.29 8.89 -15.20
CA ASP A 39 -3.30 9.59 -16.00
C ASP A 39 -4.71 9.57 -15.38
N LEU A 40 -4.87 8.96 -14.19
CA LEU A 40 -6.15 8.94 -13.49
C LEU A 40 -6.59 10.37 -13.12
N GLU A 41 -7.88 10.68 -13.37
CA GLU A 41 -8.46 12.00 -13.07
C GLU A 41 -8.23 12.35 -11.59
N HIS A 42 -7.99 13.64 -11.28
CA HIS A 42 -7.57 14.17 -9.99
C HIS A 42 -6.20 13.67 -9.45
N TRP A 43 -5.60 12.64 -10.07
CA TRP A 43 -4.35 12.01 -9.62
C TRP A 43 -3.22 12.10 -10.65
N LYS A 44 -3.37 12.91 -11.71
CA LYS A 44 -2.39 13.04 -12.78
C LYS A 44 -1.04 13.52 -12.27
N THR A 45 0.02 12.77 -12.57
CA THR A 45 1.39 13.13 -12.14
C THR A 45 1.90 14.41 -12.77
N SER A 46 1.31 14.83 -13.91
CA SER A 46 1.65 16.04 -14.65
C SER A 46 1.00 17.31 -14.11
N THR A 47 0.07 17.21 -13.15
CA THR A 47 -0.67 18.36 -12.62
C THR A 47 -0.29 18.64 -11.18
N GLU A 48 -0.36 19.91 -10.77
CA GLU A 48 -0.14 20.31 -9.37
C GLU A 48 -1.16 19.66 -8.44
N GLU A 49 -2.43 19.64 -8.82
CA GLU A 49 -3.48 18.96 -8.06
C GLU A 49 -3.13 17.50 -7.79
N GLY A 50 -2.81 16.74 -8.84
CA GLY A 50 -2.50 15.32 -8.70
C GLY A 50 -1.26 15.05 -7.84
N GLN A 51 -0.23 15.88 -7.94
CA GLN A 51 0.96 15.79 -7.09
C GLN A 51 0.62 16.05 -5.61
N LEU A 52 -0.18 17.08 -5.32
CA LEU A 52 -0.63 17.40 -3.96
C LEU A 52 -1.48 16.26 -3.38
N ARG A 53 -2.42 15.70 -4.17
CA ARG A 53 -3.27 14.58 -3.73
C ARG A 53 -2.44 13.33 -3.43
N ARG A 54 -1.48 12.97 -4.28
CA ARG A 54 -0.59 11.82 -4.06
C ARG A 54 0.24 11.97 -2.78
N GLN A 55 0.79 13.15 -2.53
CA GLN A 55 1.53 13.43 -1.30
C GLN A 55 0.62 13.36 -0.07
N ALA A 56 -0.56 14.00 -0.14
CA ALA A 56 -1.56 13.97 0.94
C ALA A 56 -1.98 12.55 1.27
N LEU A 57 -2.32 11.74 0.25
CA LEU A 57 -2.71 10.34 0.42
C LEU A 57 -1.60 9.53 1.09
N SER A 58 -0.37 9.66 0.62
CA SER A 58 0.77 8.93 1.17
C SER A 58 1.00 9.26 2.65
N MET A 59 0.93 10.56 3.00
CA MET A 59 1.08 11.02 4.39
C MET A 59 -0.14 10.70 5.27
N ALA A 60 -1.29 10.36 4.69
CA ALA A 60 -2.51 9.98 5.41
C ALA A 60 -2.50 8.51 5.87
N ILE A 61 -1.58 7.69 5.39
CA ILE A 61 -1.50 6.26 5.70
C ILE A 61 -0.55 6.03 6.87
N ASP A 62 -1.08 5.58 8.00
CA ASP A 62 -0.30 5.16 9.17
C ASP A 62 0.24 3.74 8.98
N ARG A 63 1.35 3.63 8.24
CA ARG A 63 1.99 2.36 7.91
C ARG A 63 2.48 1.61 9.15
N GLN A 64 2.94 2.36 10.17
CA GLN A 64 3.39 1.73 11.42
C GLN A 64 2.22 1.06 12.14
N ALA A 65 1.09 1.76 12.29
CA ALA A 65 -0.09 1.18 12.91
C ALA A 65 -0.63 -0.03 12.14
N ILE A 66 -0.56 -0.03 10.80
CA ILE A 66 -0.94 -1.16 9.96
C ILE A 66 0.00 -2.35 10.22
N CYS A 67 1.32 -2.14 10.22
CA CYS A 67 2.29 -3.20 10.49
C CYS A 67 2.09 -3.80 11.89
N ASP A 68 1.91 -2.97 12.90
CA ASP A 68 1.82 -3.41 14.29
C ASP A 68 0.50 -4.12 14.60
N LYS A 69 -0.63 -3.57 14.14
CA LYS A 69 -1.97 -4.00 14.55
C LYS A 69 -2.65 -4.94 13.57
N VAL A 70 -2.41 -4.77 12.27
CA VAL A 70 -3.05 -5.57 11.21
C VAL A 70 -2.17 -6.73 10.81
N LEU A 71 -0.87 -6.49 10.66
CA LEU A 71 0.11 -7.52 10.32
C LEU A 71 0.77 -8.18 11.54
N ASN A 72 0.32 -7.85 12.76
CA ASN A 72 0.86 -8.39 14.02
C ASN A 72 2.39 -8.31 14.14
N GLY A 73 2.99 -7.23 13.60
CA GLY A 73 4.44 -7.04 13.60
C GLY A 73 5.20 -7.85 12.55
N LEU A 74 4.51 -8.58 11.66
CA LEU A 74 5.17 -9.37 10.60
C LEU A 74 5.71 -8.50 9.46
N GLY A 75 5.29 -7.24 9.36
CA GLY A 75 5.75 -6.29 8.36
C GLY A 75 6.55 -5.13 8.96
N THR A 76 7.26 -4.42 8.11
CA THR A 76 7.95 -3.18 8.45
C THR A 76 7.50 -2.09 7.48
N PRO A 77 7.22 -0.85 7.94
CA PRO A 77 6.87 0.23 7.05
C PRO A 77 7.96 0.47 5.99
N ALA A 78 7.57 0.46 4.71
CA ALA A 78 8.49 0.78 3.65
C ALA A 78 8.82 2.29 3.65
N VAL A 79 10.08 2.61 3.45
CA VAL A 79 10.58 3.99 3.34
C VAL A 79 11.10 4.32 1.95
N GLU A 80 11.14 3.33 1.07
CA GLU A 80 11.43 3.44 -0.36
C GLU A 80 10.85 2.24 -1.13
N PHE A 81 11.08 2.15 -2.45
CA PHE A 81 10.53 1.10 -3.33
C PHE A 81 11.34 -0.19 -3.37
N THR A 82 12.43 -0.28 -2.62
CA THR A 82 13.21 -1.51 -2.48
C THR A 82 13.21 -2.01 -1.03
N SER A 83 13.52 -3.29 -0.85
CA SER A 83 13.67 -3.87 0.49
C SER A 83 15.02 -3.49 1.10
N PRO A 84 15.12 -3.37 2.44
CA PRO A 84 16.42 -3.27 3.14
C PRO A 84 17.41 -4.40 2.82
N LYS A 85 16.96 -5.48 2.17
CA LYS A 85 17.80 -6.59 1.70
C LYS A 85 18.33 -6.39 0.29
N THR A 86 17.88 -5.36 -0.41
CA THR A 86 18.29 -5.06 -1.78
C THR A 86 19.58 -4.21 -1.76
N PRO A 87 20.62 -4.57 -2.53
CA PRO A 87 21.80 -3.73 -2.68
C PRO A 87 21.42 -2.32 -3.21
N GLY A 88 21.95 -1.28 -2.56
CA GLY A 88 21.63 0.11 -2.88
C GLY A 88 20.45 0.71 -2.13
N TYR A 89 19.79 -0.06 -1.25
CA TYR A 89 18.75 0.49 -0.34
C TYR A 89 19.27 1.70 0.45
N SER A 90 18.44 2.72 0.59
CA SER A 90 18.71 3.88 1.43
C SER A 90 17.43 4.38 2.10
N ASP A 91 17.47 4.57 3.40
CA ASP A 91 16.38 5.13 4.20
C ASP A 91 16.36 6.67 4.24
N SER A 92 17.33 7.30 3.57
CA SER A 92 17.57 8.76 3.60
C SER A 92 17.44 9.44 2.24
N LEU A 93 16.71 8.82 1.30
CA LEU A 93 16.44 9.42 0.00
C LEU A 93 15.57 10.68 0.12
N LYS A 94 15.87 11.68 -0.70
CA LYS A 94 15.04 12.89 -0.81
C LYS A 94 13.63 12.51 -1.28
N GLY A 95 12.62 12.97 -0.56
CA GLY A 95 11.21 12.64 -0.84
C GLY A 95 10.64 11.54 0.08
N ASN A 96 11.48 10.79 0.82
CA ASN A 96 11.03 9.77 1.77
C ASN A 96 10.14 10.31 2.89
N GLU A 97 10.21 11.61 3.16
CA GLU A 97 9.30 12.28 4.10
C GLU A 97 7.82 12.11 3.71
N ASN A 98 7.52 11.94 2.42
CA ASN A 98 6.16 11.68 1.94
C ASN A 98 5.61 10.30 2.36
N LEU A 99 6.48 9.36 2.73
CA LEU A 99 6.10 8.03 3.22
C LEU A 99 5.83 8.00 4.74
N LYS A 100 6.16 9.07 5.45
CA LYS A 100 5.92 9.19 6.89
C LYS A 100 4.49 9.68 7.15
N TYR A 101 3.79 8.98 8.05
CA TYR A 101 2.46 9.44 8.49
C TYR A 101 2.53 10.83 9.10
N ASN A 102 1.75 11.74 8.57
CA ASN A 102 1.64 13.10 9.06
C ASN A 102 0.24 13.65 8.77
N LYS A 103 -0.67 13.44 9.70
CA LYS A 103 -2.08 13.83 9.58
C LYS A 103 -2.27 15.33 9.28
N LYS A 104 -1.50 16.20 9.95
CA LYS A 104 -1.60 17.66 9.75
C LYS A 104 -1.18 18.03 8.33
N LYS A 105 -0.02 17.56 7.90
CA LYS A 105 0.52 17.87 6.57
C LYS A 105 -0.35 17.27 5.46
N ALA A 106 -0.85 16.06 5.66
CA ALA A 106 -1.78 15.42 4.72
C ALA A 106 -3.03 16.28 4.48
N LYS A 107 -3.64 16.80 5.56
CA LYS A 107 -4.80 17.72 5.46
C LYS A 107 -4.45 19.01 4.75
N GLU A 108 -3.32 19.64 5.09
CA GLU A 108 -2.89 20.89 4.44
C GLU A 108 -2.71 20.72 2.92
N LEU A 109 -2.12 19.61 2.48
CA LEU A 109 -1.92 19.30 1.07
C LEU A 109 -3.25 18.97 0.38
N TRP A 110 -4.15 18.27 1.07
CA TRP A 110 -5.48 17.93 0.56
C TRP A 110 -6.33 19.17 0.33
N GLU A 111 -6.33 20.11 1.28
CA GLU A 111 -7.03 21.40 1.14
C GLU A 111 -6.47 22.25 0.00
N LYS A 112 -5.15 22.26 -0.20
CA LYS A 112 -4.54 22.93 -1.35
C LYS A 112 -4.99 22.32 -2.68
N ALA A 113 -5.07 20.99 -2.76
CA ALA A 113 -5.61 20.32 -3.96
C ALA A 113 -7.08 20.65 -4.18
N ASN A 114 -7.89 20.69 -3.11
CA ASN A 114 -9.32 21.05 -3.18
C ASN A 114 -9.54 22.51 -3.63
N ALA A 115 -8.59 23.40 -3.35
CA ALA A 115 -8.64 24.78 -3.85
C ALA A 115 -8.40 24.86 -5.37
N ILE A 116 -7.72 23.89 -5.97
CA ILE A 116 -7.52 23.78 -7.42
C ILE A 116 -8.74 23.10 -8.05
N SER A 117 -9.17 21.97 -7.52
CA SER A 117 -10.33 21.21 -7.98
C SER A 117 -11.04 20.62 -6.77
N PRO A 118 -12.29 21.03 -6.48
CA PRO A 118 -13.03 20.50 -5.32
C PRO A 118 -13.25 18.99 -5.43
N TRP A 119 -13.01 18.29 -4.31
CA TRP A 119 -13.29 16.85 -4.19
C TRP A 119 -14.76 16.62 -3.89
N THR A 120 -15.37 15.65 -4.55
CA THR A 120 -16.76 15.23 -4.31
C THR A 120 -16.81 13.74 -3.92
N SER A 121 -17.94 13.28 -3.44
CA SER A 121 -18.15 11.85 -3.12
C SER A 121 -18.05 10.93 -4.34
N ASP A 122 -18.26 11.48 -5.53
CA ASP A 122 -18.19 10.74 -6.80
C ASP A 122 -16.74 10.47 -7.25
N ASP A 123 -15.78 11.27 -6.74
CA ASP A 123 -14.36 11.16 -7.08
C ASP A 123 -13.61 10.11 -6.24
N LYS A 124 -14.31 9.34 -5.42
CA LYS A 124 -13.76 8.36 -4.48
C LYS A 124 -12.71 7.46 -5.11
N LEU A 125 -11.49 7.45 -4.54
CA LEU A 125 -10.41 6.56 -4.97
C LEU A 125 -10.67 5.15 -4.49
N THR A 126 -10.90 4.21 -5.40
CA THR A 126 -11.04 2.80 -5.07
C THR A 126 -9.68 2.09 -5.07
N PHE A 127 -9.51 1.11 -4.18
CA PHE A 127 -8.32 0.27 -4.07
C PHE A 127 -8.66 -1.15 -4.50
N ALA A 128 -8.22 -1.51 -5.71
CA ALA A 128 -8.41 -2.85 -6.26
C ALA A 128 -7.36 -3.83 -5.74
N TYR A 129 -7.82 -5.03 -5.34
CA TYR A 129 -6.98 -6.16 -4.92
C TYR A 129 -7.72 -7.48 -5.16
N ASN A 130 -7.00 -8.59 -5.14
CA ASN A 130 -7.60 -9.91 -5.18
C ASN A 130 -7.96 -10.40 -3.78
N ALA A 131 -9.21 -10.84 -3.60
CA ALA A 131 -9.74 -11.27 -2.29
C ALA A 131 -9.14 -12.62 -1.82
N ASP A 132 -8.85 -13.53 -2.77
CA ASP A 132 -8.25 -14.84 -2.50
C ASP A 132 -6.80 -14.80 -1.98
N GLY A 133 -6.15 -13.63 -2.02
CA GLY A 133 -4.78 -13.43 -1.54
C GLY A 133 -4.66 -12.93 -0.09
N GLY A 134 -5.75 -12.85 0.67
CA GLY A 134 -5.73 -12.38 2.07
C GLY A 134 -5.43 -10.89 2.24
N HIS A 135 -5.65 -10.07 1.20
CA HIS A 135 -5.29 -8.66 1.20
C HIS A 135 -6.37 -7.73 1.80
N GLU A 136 -7.57 -8.24 2.05
CA GLU A 136 -8.73 -7.47 2.49
C GLU A 136 -8.46 -6.66 3.75
N THR A 137 -7.92 -7.30 4.79
CA THR A 137 -7.66 -6.65 6.07
C THR A 137 -6.68 -5.49 5.93
N THR A 138 -5.62 -5.67 5.13
CA THR A 138 -4.62 -4.64 4.88
C THR A 138 -5.20 -3.45 4.12
N TYR A 139 -5.94 -3.69 3.03
CA TYR A 139 -6.51 -2.59 2.25
C TYR A 139 -7.67 -1.90 2.95
N THR A 140 -8.45 -2.62 3.76
CA THR A 140 -9.44 -2.02 4.66
C THR A 140 -8.75 -1.07 5.65
N ALA A 141 -7.62 -1.45 6.23
CA ALA A 141 -6.88 -0.60 7.15
C ALA A 141 -6.26 0.62 6.44
N VAL A 142 -5.75 0.47 5.21
CA VAL A 142 -5.27 1.58 4.37
C VAL A 142 -6.40 2.57 4.11
N VAL A 143 -7.55 2.12 3.63
CA VAL A 143 -8.73 2.94 3.36
C VAL A 143 -9.21 3.67 4.63
N ASN A 144 -9.28 2.97 5.76
CA ASN A 144 -9.67 3.56 7.03
C ASN A 144 -8.67 4.64 7.48
N SER A 145 -7.36 4.43 7.32
CA SER A 145 -6.34 5.42 7.65
C SER A 145 -6.49 6.69 6.81
N ILE A 146 -6.74 6.54 5.51
CA ILE A 146 -6.98 7.64 4.57
C ILE A 146 -8.24 8.41 4.98
N ASN A 147 -9.35 7.72 5.16
CA ASN A 147 -10.65 8.33 5.47
C ASN A 147 -10.66 9.02 6.84
N ASN A 148 -10.02 8.45 7.86
CA ASN A 148 -9.85 9.06 9.17
C ASN A 148 -8.98 10.34 9.14
N THR A 149 -8.14 10.47 8.11
CA THR A 149 -7.26 11.62 7.95
C THR A 149 -7.86 12.67 7.03
N LEU A 150 -8.33 12.29 5.85
CA LEU A 150 -8.73 13.22 4.77
C LEU A 150 -10.25 13.42 4.66
N GLY A 151 -11.05 12.46 5.12
CA GLY A 151 -12.52 12.49 5.07
C GLY A 151 -13.10 11.14 4.63
N SER A 152 -14.32 10.84 5.09
CA SER A 152 -14.97 9.52 4.92
C SER A 152 -15.29 9.12 3.49
N GLU A 153 -15.26 10.07 2.56
CA GLU A 153 -15.60 9.85 1.15
C GLU A 153 -14.38 9.88 0.20
N VAL A 154 -13.15 9.82 0.75
CA VAL A 154 -11.93 9.88 -0.08
C VAL A 154 -11.56 8.54 -0.68
N ALA A 155 -11.69 7.45 0.07
CA ALA A 155 -11.23 6.14 -0.37
C ALA A 155 -12.26 5.02 -0.09
N ALA A 156 -12.22 3.96 -0.91
CA ALA A 156 -12.99 2.72 -0.73
C ALA A 156 -12.21 1.50 -1.22
N THR A 157 -12.58 0.31 -0.75
CA THR A 157 -12.05 -0.95 -1.26
C THR A 157 -12.79 -1.39 -2.53
N ASN A 158 -12.10 -2.11 -3.42
CA ASN A 158 -12.65 -2.69 -4.65
C ASN A 158 -12.08 -4.11 -4.86
N PRO A 159 -12.57 -5.12 -4.11
CA PRO A 159 -12.06 -6.49 -4.20
C PRO A 159 -12.49 -7.18 -5.49
N TYR A 160 -11.56 -7.88 -6.12
CA TYR A 160 -11.80 -8.84 -7.19
C TYR A 160 -11.83 -10.26 -6.60
N PRO A 161 -12.72 -11.14 -7.04
CA PRO A 161 -12.87 -12.48 -6.44
C PRO A 161 -11.58 -13.29 -6.46
N THR A 162 -10.86 -13.31 -7.61
CA THR A 162 -9.63 -14.09 -7.80
C THR A 162 -8.47 -13.23 -8.28
N PHE A 163 -7.25 -13.75 -8.09
CA PHE A 163 -6.04 -13.13 -8.65
C PHE A 163 -6.09 -13.03 -10.19
N ASN A 164 -6.68 -14.01 -10.87
CA ASN A 164 -6.78 -13.99 -12.33
C ASN A 164 -7.71 -12.86 -12.82
N ASP A 165 -8.87 -12.68 -12.18
CA ASP A 165 -9.80 -11.61 -12.52
C ASP A 165 -9.16 -10.24 -12.28
N TYR A 166 -8.50 -10.10 -11.13
CA TYR A 166 -7.76 -8.90 -10.76
C TYR A 166 -6.66 -8.57 -11.78
N ARG A 167 -5.80 -9.55 -12.09
CA ARG A 167 -4.69 -9.39 -13.04
C ARG A 167 -5.18 -9.00 -14.42
N THR A 168 -6.25 -9.65 -14.90
CA THR A 168 -6.88 -9.34 -16.18
C THR A 168 -7.38 -7.89 -16.20
N ALA A 169 -8.09 -7.47 -15.15
CA ALA A 169 -8.60 -6.10 -15.07
C ALA A 169 -7.48 -5.04 -15.06
N VAL A 170 -6.37 -5.31 -14.38
CA VAL A 170 -5.20 -4.42 -14.38
C VAL A 170 -4.54 -4.38 -15.75
N SER A 171 -4.28 -5.55 -16.38
CA SER A 171 -3.65 -5.65 -17.70
C SER A 171 -4.48 -5.00 -18.80
N ASP A 172 -5.80 -5.12 -18.73
CA ASP A 172 -6.75 -4.51 -19.66
C ASP A 172 -7.00 -3.02 -19.36
N ARG A 173 -6.36 -2.44 -18.34
CA ARG A 173 -6.57 -1.05 -17.86
C ARG A 173 -8.03 -0.74 -17.50
N LYS A 174 -8.76 -1.73 -16.99
CA LYS A 174 -10.17 -1.59 -16.55
C LYS A 174 -10.32 -1.07 -15.13
N VAL A 175 -9.23 -1.07 -14.35
CA VAL A 175 -9.25 -0.54 -12.98
C VAL A 175 -9.23 0.97 -13.01
N GLN A 176 -10.34 1.60 -12.62
CA GLN A 176 -10.50 3.05 -12.52
C GLN A 176 -10.19 3.54 -11.10
N GLY A 177 -8.99 3.25 -10.61
CA GLY A 177 -8.56 3.57 -9.25
C GLY A 177 -7.14 3.13 -8.97
N ALA A 178 -6.79 3.10 -7.69
CA ALA A 178 -5.56 2.49 -7.22
C ALA A 178 -5.66 0.96 -7.28
N PHE A 179 -4.57 0.29 -7.49
CA PHE A 179 -4.51 -1.17 -7.49
C PHE A 179 -3.29 -1.69 -6.73
N ARG A 180 -3.47 -2.85 -6.10
CA ARG A 180 -2.41 -3.56 -5.38
C ARG A 180 -1.22 -3.80 -6.31
N SER A 181 -0.03 -3.52 -5.82
CA SER A 181 1.21 -3.73 -6.56
C SER A 181 2.26 -4.25 -5.57
N GLY A 182 2.37 -5.56 -5.45
CA GLY A 182 3.42 -6.21 -4.65
C GLY A 182 4.47 -6.80 -5.59
N TRP A 183 5.73 -6.71 -5.20
CA TRP A 183 6.83 -7.25 -5.98
C TRP A 183 7.79 -8.07 -5.13
N GLN A 184 8.14 -9.23 -5.61
CA GLN A 184 9.24 -10.05 -5.13
C GLN A 184 10.29 -10.07 -6.23
N PRO A 185 11.48 -9.47 -6.01
CA PRO A 185 12.52 -9.44 -7.02
C PRO A 185 13.01 -10.84 -7.42
N ASP A 186 13.20 -11.07 -8.72
CA ASP A 186 13.76 -12.30 -9.28
C ASP A 186 15.27 -12.41 -9.04
N TYR A 187 15.93 -11.26 -8.85
CA TYR A 187 17.35 -11.15 -8.54
C TYR A 187 17.62 -9.92 -7.65
N PRO A 188 18.70 -9.93 -6.86
CA PRO A 188 18.96 -8.90 -5.85
C PRO A 188 19.50 -7.60 -6.45
N SER A 189 18.66 -6.87 -7.17
CA SER A 189 18.96 -5.56 -7.75
C SER A 189 17.79 -4.61 -7.57
N ALA A 190 18.05 -3.34 -7.29
CA ALA A 190 17.04 -2.29 -7.25
C ALA A 190 16.34 -2.12 -8.61
N GLU A 191 17.02 -2.38 -9.71
CA GLU A 191 16.45 -2.36 -11.06
C GLU A 191 15.20 -3.24 -11.16
N ASN A 192 15.26 -4.48 -10.63
CA ASN A 192 14.13 -5.40 -10.67
C ASN A 192 12.87 -4.87 -9.95
N SER A 193 13.04 -4.03 -8.95
CA SER A 193 11.92 -3.40 -8.22
C SER A 193 11.44 -2.08 -8.85
N LEU A 194 12.28 -1.40 -9.65
CA LEU A 194 12.00 -0.07 -10.19
C LEU A 194 11.52 -0.09 -11.65
N VAL A 195 11.76 -1.18 -12.37
CA VAL A 195 11.47 -1.34 -13.81
C VAL A 195 10.38 -2.38 -14.07
N ALA A 196 9.92 -3.09 -13.04
CA ALA A 196 8.91 -4.14 -13.11
C ALA A 196 7.49 -3.62 -13.37
#